data_0801e8bd735c9ba9f7755b06a0163730
#
_entry.id   0801e8bd735c9ba9f7755b06a0163730
#
_cell.length_a   1.000
_cell.length_b   1.000
_cell.length_c   1.000
_cell.angle_alpha   90.00
_cell.angle_beta   90.00
_cell.angle_gamma   90.00
#
_symmetry.space_group_name_H-M   'P 1'
#
loop_
_entity.id
_entity.type
_entity.pdbx_description
1 polymer ?
#
loop_
_entity_poly.entity_id
_entity_poly.type
_entity_poly.pdbx_seq_one_letter_code
_entity_poly.pdbx_strand_id
1 'polypeptide(L)'
;MLEEAKNINKSLTTLGKVIVALTDKKVSHIPYRESKLTRILSESLGGNSKTLLIITCSPHPFNDAETLSTLRFGSRARNIKNAPKVNKEYTVAELKRLLEKSEEKIEVLKKHIKILEK
;
A
#
# COMPACT_ATOMS: atom_id res chain seq x y z
N MET A 1 17.81 19.37 17.39
CA MET A 1 16.40 19.40 17.86
C MET A 1 15.44 20.01 16.84
N LEU A 2 15.61 21.26 16.38
CA LEU A 2 14.63 21.89 15.46
C LEU A 2 14.55 21.21 14.10
N GLU A 3 15.66 20.79 13.53
CA GLU A 3 15.75 20.10 12.24
C GLU A 3 15.19 18.67 12.31
N GLU A 4 15.38 18.00 13.40
CA GLU A 4 14.85 16.67 13.69
C GLU A 4 13.31 16.69 13.81
N ALA A 5 12.75 17.63 14.55
CA ALA A 5 11.30 17.84 14.65
C ALA A 5 10.68 18.17 13.30
N LYS A 6 11.36 18.96 12.46
CA LYS A 6 10.93 19.27 11.10
C LYS A 6 10.89 18.05 10.19
N ASN A 7 11.88 17.17 10.29
CA ASN A 7 11.95 15.93 9.52
C ASN A 7 10.87 14.91 9.94
N ILE A 8 10.59 14.81 11.25
CA ILE A 8 9.51 13.97 11.78
C ILE A 8 8.18 14.47 11.23
N ASN A 9 7.88 15.76 11.38
CA ASN A 9 6.64 16.36 10.90
C ASN A 9 6.47 16.24 9.38
N LYS A 10 7.54 16.38 8.61
CA LYS A 10 7.54 16.15 7.16
C LYS A 10 7.16 14.71 6.81
N SER A 11 7.71 13.73 7.53
CA SER A 11 7.41 12.31 7.31
C SER A 11 5.95 11.98 7.64
N LEU A 12 5.41 12.52 8.73
CA LEU A 12 4.00 12.35 9.11
C LEU A 12 3.04 13.04 8.13
N THR A 13 3.41 14.23 7.63
CA THR A 13 2.64 14.92 6.60
C THR A 13 2.59 14.09 5.31
N THR A 14 3.73 13.52 4.91
CA THR A 14 3.79 12.63 3.74
C THR A 14 2.96 11.37 3.94
N LEU A 15 2.97 10.79 5.14
CA LEU A 15 2.11 9.65 5.48
C LEU A 15 0.64 10.01 5.32
N GLY A 16 0.23 11.19 5.76
CA GLY A 16 -1.12 11.71 5.55
C GLY A 16 -1.51 11.79 4.06
N LYS A 17 -0.62 12.29 3.20
CA LYS A 17 -0.82 12.34 1.74
C LYS A 17 -0.98 10.93 1.14
N VAL A 18 -0.15 9.96 1.55
CA VAL A 18 -0.23 8.57 1.10
C VAL A 18 -1.58 7.95 1.47
N ILE A 19 -2.08 8.16 2.69
CA ILE A 19 -3.38 7.65 3.13
C ILE A 19 -4.52 8.27 2.31
N VAL A 20 -4.47 9.57 2.06
CA VAL A 20 -5.47 10.24 1.20
C VAL A 20 -5.44 9.66 -0.21
N ALA A 21 -4.26 9.54 -0.80
CA ALA A 21 -4.09 8.99 -2.13
C ALA A 21 -4.58 7.53 -2.26
N LEU A 22 -4.35 6.69 -1.25
CA LEU A 22 -4.83 5.29 -1.21
C LEU A 22 -6.36 5.16 -1.08
N THR A 23 -7.01 6.18 -0.56
CA THR A 23 -8.47 6.19 -0.36
C THR A 23 -9.22 6.91 -1.47
N ASP A 24 -8.55 7.67 -2.31
CA ASP A 24 -9.13 8.37 -3.45
C ASP A 24 -8.94 7.55 -4.74
N LYS A 25 -10.06 7.08 -5.30
CA LYS A 25 -10.07 6.29 -6.55
C LYS A 25 -9.58 7.06 -7.79
N LYS A 26 -9.49 8.38 -7.72
CA LYS A 26 -9.04 9.23 -8.83
C LYS A 26 -7.53 9.37 -8.90
N VAL A 27 -6.83 9.01 -7.83
CA VAL A 27 -5.37 9.13 -7.75
C VAL A 27 -4.72 7.88 -8.32
N SER A 28 -3.95 8.04 -9.38
CA SER A 28 -3.23 6.94 -10.04
C SER A 28 -1.84 6.69 -9.46
N HIS A 29 -1.26 7.69 -8.78
CA HIS A 29 0.10 7.59 -8.24
C HIS A 29 0.11 7.85 -6.74
N ILE A 30 0.62 6.86 -5.99
CA ILE A 30 0.75 6.95 -4.53
C ILE A 30 2.17 7.42 -4.17
N PRO A 31 2.33 8.52 -3.43
CA PRO A 31 3.64 9.17 -3.22
C PRO A 31 4.47 8.50 -2.12
N TYR A 32 4.67 7.19 -2.16
CA TYR A 32 5.48 6.45 -1.16
C TYR A 32 6.94 6.92 -1.09
N ARG A 33 7.47 7.44 -2.21
CA ARG A 33 8.89 7.81 -2.32
C ARG A 33 9.23 9.17 -1.70
N GLU A 34 8.25 9.97 -1.31
CA GLU A 34 8.48 11.30 -0.73
C GLU A 34 9.08 11.26 0.69
N SER A 35 9.00 10.12 1.42
CA SER A 35 9.67 9.95 2.70
C SER A 35 10.20 8.53 2.89
N LYS A 36 11.24 8.39 3.73
CA LYS A 36 11.77 7.07 4.11
C LYS A 36 10.72 6.24 4.85
N LEU A 37 9.93 6.88 5.70
CA LEU A 37 8.84 6.24 6.47
C LEU A 37 7.81 5.62 5.53
N THR A 38 7.28 6.38 4.57
CA THR A 38 6.26 5.89 3.65
C THR A 38 6.79 4.80 2.72
N ARG A 39 8.08 4.84 2.36
CA ARG A 39 8.73 3.77 1.60
C ARG A 39 8.78 2.45 2.37
N ILE A 40 9.15 2.49 3.65
CA ILE A 40 9.19 1.29 4.51
C ILE A 40 7.79 0.74 4.72
N LEU A 41 6.79 1.60 4.86
CA LEU A 41 5.40 1.21 5.11
C LEU A 41 4.61 0.88 3.85
N SER A 42 5.20 0.90 2.66
CA SER A 42 4.48 0.71 1.38
C SER A 42 3.74 -0.63 1.31
N GLU A 43 4.34 -1.72 1.79
CA GLU A 43 3.70 -3.03 1.85
C GLU A 43 2.56 -3.11 2.88
N SER A 44 2.66 -2.32 3.94
CA SER A 44 1.64 -2.25 4.99
C SER A 44 0.47 -1.35 4.62
N LEU A 45 0.67 -0.40 3.72
CA LEU A 45 -0.32 0.60 3.31
C LEU A 45 -0.69 0.40 1.85
N GLY A 46 -1.65 -0.45 1.58
CA GLY A 46 -2.11 -0.76 0.23
C GLY A 46 -1.36 -1.90 -0.47
N GLY A 47 -0.41 -2.56 0.21
CA GLY A 47 0.41 -3.66 -0.33
C GLY A 47 -0.04 -5.05 0.11
N ASN A 48 0.93 -5.97 0.16
CA ASN A 48 0.73 -7.40 0.45
C ASN A 48 0.86 -7.74 1.95
N SER A 49 0.26 -6.96 2.83
CA SER A 49 0.35 -7.19 4.28
C SER A 49 -1.01 -7.15 4.96
N LYS A 50 -1.17 -7.91 6.03
CA LYS A 50 -2.24 -7.70 7.01
C LYS A 50 -1.78 -6.64 7.98
N THR A 51 -2.45 -5.50 8.01
CA THR A 51 -2.02 -4.33 8.78
C THR A 51 -3.00 -4.03 9.89
N LEU A 52 -2.48 -3.83 11.10
CA LEU A 52 -3.19 -3.29 12.25
C LEU A 52 -2.61 -1.91 12.57
N LEU A 53 -3.44 -0.89 12.58
CA LEU A 53 -3.08 0.47 12.98
C LEU A 53 -3.56 0.74 14.39
N ILE A 54 -2.64 0.99 15.31
CA ILE A 54 -2.93 1.43 16.68
C ILE A 54 -2.70 2.93 16.75
N ILE A 55 -3.71 3.69 17.16
CA ILE A 55 -3.63 5.12 17.38
C ILE A 55 -3.84 5.42 18.84
N THR A 56 -2.97 6.26 19.40
CA THR A 56 -3.04 6.70 20.79
C THR A 56 -3.56 8.13 20.86
N CYS A 57 -4.51 8.37 21.74
CA CYS A 57 -5.12 9.68 21.94
C CYS A 57 -5.05 10.08 23.43
N SER A 58 -4.87 11.36 23.69
CA SER A 58 -4.92 11.89 25.04
C SER A 58 -6.37 12.22 25.42
N PRO A 59 -6.84 11.83 26.62
CA PRO A 59 -8.16 12.22 27.12
C PRO A 59 -8.19 13.64 27.72
N HIS A 60 -7.04 14.30 27.79
CA HIS A 60 -6.95 15.62 28.44
C HIS A 60 -7.54 16.71 27.53
N PRO A 61 -8.40 17.61 28.04
CA PRO A 61 -9.05 18.64 27.25
C PRO A 61 -8.11 19.56 26.47
N PHE A 62 -6.92 19.81 26.99
CA PHE A 62 -5.89 20.61 26.33
C PHE A 62 -5.48 20.02 24.95
N ASN A 63 -5.65 18.70 24.77
CA ASN A 63 -5.24 17.98 23.56
C ASN A 63 -6.42 17.66 22.62
N ASP A 64 -7.58 18.27 22.80
CA ASP A 64 -8.80 17.97 22.02
C ASP A 64 -8.58 18.10 20.52
N ALA A 65 -7.90 19.15 20.07
CA ALA A 65 -7.64 19.39 18.66
C ALA A 65 -6.73 18.30 18.05
N GLU A 66 -5.70 17.87 18.78
CA GLU A 66 -4.79 16.79 18.34
C GLU A 66 -5.49 15.44 18.36
N THR A 67 -6.27 15.16 19.39
CA THR A 67 -7.09 13.95 19.51
C THR A 67 -8.06 13.85 18.36
N LEU A 68 -8.78 14.92 18.04
CA LEU A 68 -9.70 14.95 16.90
C LEU A 68 -8.98 14.74 15.57
N SER A 69 -7.83 15.36 15.38
CA SER A 69 -6.98 15.16 14.20
C SER A 69 -6.54 13.72 14.04
N THR A 70 -6.10 13.09 15.13
CA THR A 70 -5.67 11.69 15.20
C THR A 70 -6.81 10.73 14.88
N LEU A 71 -8.01 10.97 15.42
CA LEU A 71 -9.18 10.16 15.13
C LEU A 71 -9.62 10.28 13.66
N ARG A 72 -9.57 11.48 13.08
CA ARG A 72 -9.83 11.70 11.65
C ARG A 72 -8.81 10.98 10.77
N PHE A 73 -7.54 10.98 11.17
CA PHE A 73 -6.50 10.23 10.48
C PHE A 73 -6.79 8.72 10.51
N GLY A 74 -7.08 8.15 11.68
CA GLY A 74 -7.42 6.74 11.83
C GLY A 74 -8.66 6.34 11.04
N SER A 75 -9.70 7.19 11.04
CA SER A 75 -10.93 6.98 10.26
C SER A 75 -10.64 6.91 8.74
N ARG A 76 -9.74 7.74 8.23
CA ARG A 76 -9.30 7.66 6.83
C ARG A 76 -8.49 6.41 6.57
N ALA A 77 -7.52 6.11 7.43
CA ALA A 77 -6.65 4.94 7.29
C ALA A 77 -7.45 3.63 7.27
N ARG A 78 -8.57 3.53 7.97
CA ARG A 78 -9.47 2.36 7.96
C ARG A 78 -9.99 2.01 6.56
N ASN A 79 -10.06 2.96 5.65
CA ASN A 79 -10.55 2.75 4.29
C ASN A 79 -9.48 2.19 3.33
N ILE A 80 -8.23 2.07 3.76
CA ILE A 80 -7.16 1.48 2.96
C ILE A 80 -7.44 -0.01 2.78
N LYS A 81 -7.32 -0.48 1.54
CA LYS A 81 -7.47 -1.89 1.20
C LYS A 81 -6.11 -2.48 0.90
N ASN A 82 -5.70 -3.44 1.72
CA ASN A 82 -4.55 -4.29 1.42
C ASN A 82 -5.03 -5.54 0.67
N ALA A 83 -4.17 -6.12 -0.15
CA ALA A 83 -4.42 -7.36 -0.85
C ALA A 83 -3.41 -8.44 -0.42
N PRO A 84 -3.50 -8.94 0.82
CA PRO A 84 -2.54 -9.90 1.35
C PRO A 84 -2.63 -11.21 0.58
N LYS A 85 -1.50 -11.63 0.01
CA LYS A 85 -1.33 -12.95 -0.59
C LYS A 85 -0.38 -13.76 0.28
N VAL A 86 -0.67 -15.05 0.42
CA VAL A 86 0.25 -15.95 1.13
C VAL A 86 1.54 -16.05 0.33
N ASN A 87 2.66 -15.72 0.95
CA ASN A 87 3.98 -15.94 0.36
C ASN A 87 4.21 -17.45 0.35
N LYS A 88 4.04 -18.07 -0.81
CA LYS A 88 4.27 -19.48 -1.02
C LYS A 88 5.66 -19.67 -1.63
N GLU A 89 6.53 -20.38 -0.93
CA GLU A 89 7.75 -20.88 -1.54
C GLU A 89 7.37 -22.05 -2.46
N TYR A 90 7.69 -21.93 -3.72
CA TYR A 90 7.46 -22.98 -4.70
C TYR A 90 8.67 -23.87 -4.81
N THR A 91 8.46 -25.18 -4.82
CA THR A 91 9.50 -26.12 -5.17
C THR A 91 9.87 -26.00 -6.65
N VAL A 92 11.08 -26.47 -7.02
CA VAL A 92 11.53 -26.45 -8.42
C VAL A 92 10.53 -27.16 -9.36
N ALA A 93 9.92 -28.23 -8.89
CA ALA A 93 8.91 -28.98 -9.64
C ALA A 93 7.63 -28.17 -9.87
N GLU A 94 7.17 -27.43 -8.85
CA GLU A 94 6.00 -26.56 -8.96
C GLU A 94 6.27 -25.37 -9.90
N LEU A 95 7.49 -24.80 -9.85
CA LEU A 95 7.89 -23.71 -10.75
C LEU A 95 7.91 -24.17 -12.21
N LYS A 96 8.47 -25.35 -12.50
CA LYS A 96 8.45 -25.93 -13.85
C LYS A 96 7.02 -26.09 -14.37
N ARG A 97 6.14 -26.66 -13.55
CA ARG A 97 4.72 -26.84 -13.91
C ARG A 97 3.98 -25.52 -14.16
N LEU A 98 4.32 -24.46 -13.40
CA LEU A 98 3.75 -23.13 -13.61
C LEU A 98 4.28 -22.50 -14.89
N LEU A 99 5.56 -22.73 -15.22
CA LEU A 99 6.18 -22.26 -16.46
C LEU A 99 5.49 -22.91 -17.66
N GLU A 100 5.36 -24.23 -17.70
CA GLU A 100 4.69 -24.98 -18.76
C GLU A 100 3.25 -24.45 -19.01
N LYS A 101 2.47 -24.27 -17.92
CA LYS A 101 1.12 -23.68 -18.05
C LYS A 101 1.12 -22.26 -18.61
N SER A 102 2.12 -21.49 -18.28
CA SER A 102 2.28 -20.11 -18.74
C SER A 102 2.63 -20.09 -20.25
N GLU A 103 3.50 -20.99 -20.69
CA GLU A 103 3.89 -21.17 -22.10
C GLU A 103 2.70 -21.62 -22.95
N GLU A 104 1.94 -22.62 -22.51
CA GLU A 104 0.69 -23.05 -23.16
C GLU A 104 -0.30 -21.88 -23.35
N LYS A 105 -0.47 -21.08 -22.30
CA LYS A 105 -1.37 -19.92 -22.34
C LYS A 105 -0.90 -18.85 -23.33
N ILE A 106 0.41 -18.62 -23.41
CA ILE A 106 1.02 -17.70 -24.36
C ILE A 106 0.79 -18.21 -25.80
N GLU A 107 0.94 -19.51 -26.06
CA GLU A 107 0.66 -20.09 -27.37
C GLU A 107 -0.79 -19.92 -27.79
N VAL A 108 -1.74 -20.17 -26.88
CA VAL A 108 -3.16 -19.95 -27.15
C VAL A 108 -3.46 -18.49 -27.48
N LEU A 109 -2.90 -17.56 -26.69
CA LEU A 109 -3.08 -16.12 -26.93
C LEU A 109 -2.47 -15.68 -28.26
N LYS A 110 -1.30 -16.18 -28.64
CA LYS A 110 -0.68 -15.92 -29.95
C LYS A 110 -1.54 -16.40 -31.10
N LYS A 111 -2.18 -17.58 -30.97
CA LYS A 111 -3.11 -18.08 -31.96
C LYS A 111 -4.36 -17.20 -32.10
N HIS A 112 -4.92 -16.72 -30.99
CA HIS A 112 -6.04 -15.80 -31.01
C HIS A 112 -5.69 -14.45 -31.67
N ILE A 113 -4.53 -13.89 -31.36
CA ILE A 113 -4.07 -12.65 -32.00
C ILE A 113 -3.98 -12.82 -33.52
N LYS A 114 -3.38 -13.92 -33.98
CA LYS A 114 -3.28 -14.22 -35.43
C LYS A 114 -4.63 -14.33 -36.15
N ILE A 115 -5.69 -14.70 -35.42
CA ILE A 115 -7.04 -14.78 -35.97
C ILE A 115 -7.67 -13.39 -36.07
N LEU A 116 -7.39 -12.52 -35.09
CA LEU A 116 -7.95 -11.16 -35.06
C LEU A 116 -7.23 -10.17 -35.99
N GLU A 117 -6.00 -10.49 -36.40
CA GLU A 117 -5.20 -9.68 -37.34
C GLU A 117 -5.49 -10.05 -38.84
N LYS A 118 -6.38 -10.99 -39.12
CA LYS A 118 -6.87 -11.34 -40.46
C LYS A 118 -8.19 -10.68 -40.78
#